data_aabb84170de516a6ced498e8f6c14680
#
_entry.id   aabb84170de516a6ced498e8f6c14680
#
_cell.length_a   1.000
_cell.length_b   1.000
_cell.length_c   1.000
_cell.angle_alpha   90.00
_cell.angle_beta   90.00
_cell.angle_gamma   90.00
#
_symmetry.space_group_name_H-M   'P 1'
#
loop_
_entity.id
_entity.type
_entity.pdbx_description
1 polymer ?
#
loop_
_entity_poly.entity_id
_entity_poly.type
_entity_poly.pdbx_seq_one_letter_code
_entity_poly.pdbx_strand_id
1 'polypeptide(L)'
;MLKRLAVGSLSLIMLLGLVGCGGGSGETPAPDPAGSAAMEEGPKTYKVGFSNVWVGNSWGVQCVNELESYLKSDPRVGEYYITDANNDVNKQISDIQDLISKDIDLLMLQAISPDAVVPVIEDAKSKGITVVTCVSPVNTDQYDASVSAKDQDFGRVGMEWLAEEMGGKGNIIILNGMAGLSSAVDRRAGVQEVLDQYPDIKVLGEEYADWDYAKGKTATENLLAAFPEIDGVWSCGGDMT
;
A
#
# COMPACT_ATOMS: atom_id res chain seq x y z
N MET A 1 34.50 12.09 11.73
CA MET A 1 35.63 11.32 11.18
C MET A 1 35.24 10.82 9.80
N LEU A 2 35.69 11.52 8.75
CA LEU A 2 35.48 11.15 7.36
C LEU A 2 36.48 10.05 6.97
N LYS A 3 36.01 8.97 6.38
CA LYS A 3 36.88 8.04 5.62
C LYS A 3 36.49 8.12 4.13
N ARG A 4 37.43 8.71 3.37
CA ARG A 4 37.45 8.71 1.90
C ARG A 4 37.88 7.32 1.42
N LEU A 5 37.20 6.77 0.41
CA LEU A 5 37.66 5.61 -0.34
C LEU A 5 37.96 6.02 -1.78
N ALA A 6 39.08 5.47 -2.25
CA ALA A 6 39.82 5.88 -3.42
C ALA A 6 39.21 5.35 -4.74
N VAL A 7 39.41 6.16 -5.78
CA VAL A 7 39.17 5.87 -7.19
C VAL A 7 40.31 5.01 -7.73
N GLY A 8 39.98 3.84 -8.29
CA GLY A 8 40.90 2.98 -9.03
C GLY A 8 40.74 3.16 -10.54
N SER A 9 41.77 3.70 -11.17
CA SER A 9 41.90 3.82 -12.61
C SER A 9 42.16 2.47 -13.26
N LEU A 10 41.45 2.14 -14.35
CA LEU A 10 41.73 0.95 -15.16
C LEU A 10 42.28 1.37 -16.54
N SER A 11 43.45 0.85 -16.83
CA SER A 11 44.28 1.15 -17.97
C SER A 11 43.76 0.57 -19.27
N LEU A 12 43.87 1.37 -20.32
CA LEU A 12 43.62 1.05 -21.72
C LEU A 12 44.85 0.28 -22.28
N ILE A 13 44.65 -0.94 -22.81
CA ILE A 13 45.65 -1.65 -23.56
C ILE A 13 45.27 -1.63 -25.06
N MET A 14 46.03 -0.88 -25.84
CA MET A 14 46.06 -0.96 -27.31
C MET A 14 46.97 -2.12 -27.76
N LEU A 15 46.46 -3.03 -28.60
CA LEU A 15 47.28 -3.95 -29.37
C LEU A 15 47.16 -3.58 -30.85
N LEU A 16 48.26 -3.13 -31.42
CA LEU A 16 48.49 -3.05 -32.87
C LEU A 16 48.91 -4.43 -33.36
N GLY A 17 48.23 -4.92 -34.38
CA GLY A 17 48.60 -6.15 -35.11
C GLY A 17 48.85 -5.87 -36.58
N LEU A 18 50.01 -6.25 -37.07
CA LEU A 18 50.62 -5.96 -38.36
C LEU A 18 49.93 -6.59 -39.57
N VAL A 19 50.06 -5.87 -40.67
CA VAL A 19 49.74 -6.28 -42.05
C VAL A 19 50.68 -7.37 -42.53
N GLY A 20 50.13 -8.44 -43.15
CA GLY A 20 50.83 -9.44 -43.92
C GLY A 20 50.16 -9.64 -45.27
N CYS A 21 50.80 -9.19 -46.36
CA CYS A 21 50.42 -9.50 -47.74
C CYS A 21 50.84 -10.93 -48.15
N GLY A 22 49.91 -11.65 -48.73
CA GLY A 22 50.21 -12.92 -49.43
C GLY A 22 49.08 -13.25 -50.40
N GLY A 23 49.35 -13.15 -51.71
CA GLY A 23 48.36 -13.37 -52.78
C GLY A 23 48.04 -14.85 -53.02
N GLY A 24 46.83 -15.16 -53.46
CA GLY A 24 46.36 -16.46 -53.91
C GLY A 24 44.92 -16.36 -54.40
N SER A 25 44.76 -16.70 -55.66
CA SER A 25 43.61 -16.64 -56.54
C SER A 25 42.31 -17.30 -56.05
N GLY A 26 41.21 -16.60 -56.23
CA GLY A 26 39.95 -17.02 -56.78
C GLY A 26 39.09 -17.99 -55.99
N GLU A 27 38.07 -17.44 -55.35
CA GLU A 27 36.70 -17.98 -55.30
C GLU A 27 35.87 -16.94 -54.55
N THR A 28 34.79 -16.45 -55.19
CA THR A 28 33.83 -15.53 -54.60
C THR A 28 32.89 -16.33 -53.71
N PRO A 29 32.89 -16.12 -52.37
CA PRO A 29 31.83 -16.67 -51.52
C PRO A 29 30.55 -15.90 -51.79
N ALA A 30 29.46 -16.64 -51.94
CA ALA A 30 28.10 -16.07 -51.96
C ALA A 30 27.83 -15.27 -50.71
N PRO A 31 27.02 -14.19 -50.76
CA PRO A 31 26.66 -13.43 -49.59
C PRO A 31 25.85 -14.34 -48.63
N ASP A 32 26.34 -14.48 -47.40
CA ASP A 32 25.59 -15.07 -46.30
C ASP A 32 24.22 -14.38 -46.19
N PRO A 33 23.15 -15.17 -46.03
CA PRO A 33 21.85 -14.56 -45.75
C PRO A 33 21.93 -13.78 -44.45
N ALA A 34 21.55 -12.52 -44.57
CA ALA A 34 21.48 -11.52 -43.49
C ALA A 34 21.24 -12.17 -42.13
N GLY A 35 22.22 -12.00 -41.26
CA GLY A 35 22.03 -12.27 -39.85
C GLY A 35 20.75 -11.57 -39.40
N SER A 36 19.79 -12.35 -38.92
CA SER A 36 18.63 -11.87 -38.21
C SER A 36 19.16 -11.00 -37.07
N ALA A 37 19.06 -9.69 -37.24
CA ALA A 37 19.29 -8.78 -36.12
C ALA A 37 18.29 -9.21 -35.06
N ALA A 38 18.79 -9.79 -33.98
CA ALA A 38 18.00 -9.97 -32.76
C ALA A 38 17.48 -8.57 -32.45
N MET A 39 16.17 -8.37 -32.56
CA MET A 39 15.56 -7.15 -32.01
C MET A 39 15.93 -7.17 -30.55
N GLU A 40 16.69 -6.17 -30.08
CA GLU A 40 16.86 -5.93 -28.66
C GLU A 40 15.45 -5.68 -28.13
N GLU A 41 14.94 -6.66 -27.37
CA GLU A 41 13.71 -6.44 -26.62
C GLU A 41 13.94 -5.19 -25.76
N GLY A 42 13.10 -4.19 -25.93
CA GLY A 42 13.13 -2.99 -25.10
C GLY A 42 13.03 -3.38 -23.61
N PRO A 43 13.32 -2.49 -22.68
CA PRO A 43 13.27 -2.80 -21.27
C PRO A 43 11.90 -3.41 -20.93
N LYS A 44 11.92 -4.56 -20.27
CA LYS A 44 10.69 -5.25 -19.84
C LYS A 44 9.83 -4.31 -19.00
N THR A 45 8.60 -4.09 -19.41
CA THR A 45 7.60 -3.35 -18.64
C THR A 45 6.60 -4.30 -17.98
N TYR A 46 5.98 -3.83 -16.91
CA TYR A 46 5.06 -4.61 -16.09
C TYR A 46 3.66 -4.01 -16.14
N LYS A 47 2.66 -4.89 -16.03
CA LYS A 47 1.25 -4.51 -15.84
C LYS A 47 0.92 -4.56 -14.35
N VAL A 48 0.40 -3.48 -13.80
CA VAL A 48 0.10 -3.34 -12.38
C VAL A 48 -1.40 -3.21 -12.17
N GLY A 49 -1.96 -4.04 -11.29
CA GLY A 49 -3.32 -3.93 -10.79
C GLY A 49 -3.34 -3.44 -9.34
N PHE A 50 -4.22 -2.49 -9.02
CA PHE A 50 -4.49 -2.08 -7.65
C PHE A 50 -5.97 -2.22 -7.32
N SER A 51 -6.27 -3.04 -6.31
CA SER A 51 -7.61 -3.17 -5.75
C SER A 51 -7.73 -2.33 -4.49
N ASN A 52 -8.44 -1.20 -4.60
CA ASN A 52 -8.68 -0.26 -3.50
C ASN A 52 -10.01 -0.55 -2.82
N VAL A 53 -10.07 -0.28 -1.51
CA VAL A 53 -11.28 -0.44 -0.69
C VAL A 53 -12.34 0.59 -1.07
N TRP A 54 -11.95 1.88 -1.04
CA TRP A 54 -12.89 2.97 -1.16
C TRP A 54 -12.18 4.34 -1.29
N VAL A 55 -12.75 5.24 -2.07
CA VAL A 55 -12.24 6.61 -2.27
C VAL A 55 -13.19 7.69 -1.70
N GLY A 56 -14.02 7.34 -0.74
CA GLY A 56 -15.03 8.25 -0.20
C GLY A 56 -14.52 9.27 0.82
N ASN A 57 -13.23 9.22 1.20
CA ASN A 57 -12.62 10.22 2.08
C ASN A 57 -11.34 10.80 1.49
N SER A 58 -10.80 11.84 2.12
CA SER A 58 -9.61 12.57 1.65
C SER A 58 -8.37 11.67 1.58
N TRP A 59 -8.19 10.78 2.56
CA TRP A 59 -7.08 9.84 2.60
C TRP A 59 -7.13 8.83 1.44
N GLY A 60 -8.29 8.24 1.18
CA GLY A 60 -8.48 7.28 0.07
C GLY A 60 -8.23 7.93 -1.29
N VAL A 61 -8.73 9.14 -1.49
CA VAL A 61 -8.47 9.93 -2.71
C VAL A 61 -6.97 10.22 -2.85
N GLN A 62 -6.31 10.68 -1.79
CA GLN A 62 -4.88 10.96 -1.82
C GLN A 62 -4.07 9.69 -2.11
N CYS A 63 -4.37 8.58 -1.45
CA CYS A 63 -3.68 7.30 -1.65
C CYS A 63 -3.71 6.87 -3.12
N VAL A 64 -4.88 6.91 -3.75
CA VAL A 64 -5.04 6.55 -5.17
C VAL A 64 -4.30 7.53 -6.08
N ASN A 65 -4.41 8.84 -5.85
CA ASN A 65 -3.75 9.87 -6.67
C ASN A 65 -2.21 9.75 -6.60
N GLU A 66 -1.64 9.53 -5.41
CA GLU A 66 -0.20 9.37 -5.23
C GLU A 66 0.30 8.09 -5.91
N LEU A 67 -0.42 6.98 -5.73
CA LEU A 67 -0.08 5.73 -6.40
C LEU A 67 -0.15 5.90 -7.92
N GLU A 68 -1.20 6.49 -8.44
CA GLU A 68 -1.37 6.71 -9.88
C GLU A 68 -0.26 7.60 -10.45
N SER A 69 0.10 8.67 -9.73
CA SER A 69 1.21 9.55 -10.09
C SER A 69 2.54 8.79 -10.16
N TYR A 70 2.79 7.92 -9.19
CA TYR A 70 3.98 7.08 -9.17
C TYR A 70 3.99 6.08 -10.34
N LEU A 71 2.89 5.37 -10.57
CA LEU A 71 2.77 4.39 -11.65
C LEU A 71 2.97 5.04 -13.04
N LYS A 72 2.49 6.27 -13.24
CA LYS A 72 2.69 7.04 -14.48
C LYS A 72 4.16 7.46 -14.69
N SER A 73 4.89 7.67 -13.61
CA SER A 73 6.27 8.17 -13.66
C SER A 73 7.33 7.07 -13.74
N ASP A 74 7.00 5.83 -13.38
CA ASP A 74 7.95 4.72 -13.37
C ASP A 74 8.06 4.08 -14.77
N PRO A 75 9.22 4.16 -15.45
CA PRO A 75 9.38 3.61 -16.81
C PRO A 75 9.26 2.08 -16.89
N ARG A 76 9.25 1.38 -15.73
CA ARG A 76 9.00 -0.06 -15.67
C ARG A 76 7.53 -0.41 -15.76
N VAL A 77 6.62 0.55 -15.56
CA VAL A 77 5.18 0.34 -15.65
C VAL A 77 4.71 0.60 -17.08
N GLY A 78 4.26 -0.45 -17.78
CA GLY A 78 3.70 -0.35 -19.13
C GLY A 78 2.21 -0.03 -19.11
N GLU A 79 1.50 -0.73 -18.26
CA GLU A 79 0.05 -0.55 -18.07
C GLU A 79 -0.28 -0.62 -16.57
N TYR A 80 -1.33 0.08 -16.16
CA TYR A 80 -1.85 -0.06 -14.81
C TYR A 80 -3.39 0.05 -14.78
N TYR A 81 -3.98 -0.59 -13.79
CA TYR A 81 -5.42 -0.65 -13.58
C TYR A 81 -5.71 -0.41 -12.10
N ILE A 82 -6.59 0.53 -11.79
CA ILE A 82 -7.02 0.83 -10.42
C ILE A 82 -8.51 0.58 -10.33
N THR A 83 -8.93 -0.23 -9.37
CA THR A 83 -10.34 -0.49 -9.07
C THR A 83 -10.72 0.10 -7.72
N ASP A 84 -11.97 0.49 -7.57
CA ASP A 84 -12.55 0.94 -6.31
C ASP A 84 -13.71 0.02 -5.95
N ALA A 85 -13.56 -0.74 -4.90
CA ALA A 85 -14.58 -1.69 -4.45
C ALA A 85 -15.79 -1.02 -3.80
N ASN A 86 -15.73 0.30 -3.56
CA ASN A 86 -16.80 1.05 -2.90
C ASN A 86 -17.27 0.37 -1.59
N ASN A 87 -16.31 -0.19 -0.85
CA ASN A 87 -16.53 -0.89 0.41
C ASN A 87 -17.44 -2.12 0.33
N ASP A 88 -17.57 -2.71 -0.87
CA ASP A 88 -18.31 -3.96 -1.13
C ASP A 88 -17.31 -5.10 -1.34
N VAL A 89 -17.35 -6.10 -0.45
CA VAL A 89 -16.47 -7.27 -0.48
C VAL A 89 -16.64 -8.10 -1.77
N ASN A 90 -17.89 -8.29 -2.21
CA ASN A 90 -18.16 -9.08 -3.42
C ASN A 90 -17.67 -8.36 -4.67
N LYS A 91 -17.85 -7.04 -4.70
CA LYS A 91 -17.28 -6.21 -5.76
C LYS A 91 -15.76 -6.29 -5.76
N GLN A 92 -15.12 -6.22 -4.59
CA GLN A 92 -13.67 -6.35 -4.50
C GLN A 92 -13.17 -7.68 -5.09
N ILE A 93 -13.81 -8.79 -4.73
CA ILE A 93 -13.47 -10.11 -5.27
C ILE A 93 -13.60 -10.12 -6.80
N SER A 94 -14.70 -9.60 -7.34
CA SER A 94 -14.93 -9.52 -8.78
C SER A 94 -13.89 -8.62 -9.47
N ASP A 95 -13.61 -7.46 -8.90
CA ASP A 95 -12.59 -6.53 -9.42
C ASP A 95 -11.20 -7.18 -9.48
N ILE A 96 -10.81 -7.95 -8.45
CA ILE A 96 -9.53 -8.68 -8.44
C ILE A 96 -9.50 -9.77 -9.53
N GLN A 97 -10.60 -10.51 -9.71
CA GLN A 97 -10.71 -11.51 -10.78
C GLN A 97 -10.57 -10.86 -12.16
N ASP A 98 -11.18 -9.68 -12.36
CA ASP A 98 -11.05 -8.91 -13.59
C ASP A 98 -9.61 -8.42 -13.82
N LEU A 99 -8.91 -7.98 -12.76
CA LEU A 99 -7.50 -7.60 -12.84
C LEU A 99 -6.63 -8.81 -13.24
N ILE A 100 -6.84 -9.96 -12.62
CA ILE A 100 -6.14 -11.20 -12.94
C ILE A 100 -6.36 -11.58 -14.42
N SER A 101 -7.58 -11.40 -14.95
CA SER A 101 -7.92 -11.69 -16.36
C SER A 101 -7.22 -10.79 -17.39
N LYS A 102 -6.62 -9.68 -16.94
CA LYS A 102 -5.84 -8.75 -17.77
C LYS A 102 -4.36 -9.12 -17.87
N ASP A 103 -3.97 -10.27 -17.34
CA ASP A 103 -2.59 -10.76 -17.28
C ASP A 103 -1.65 -9.73 -16.63
N ILE A 104 -2.02 -9.24 -15.43
CA ILE A 104 -1.18 -8.34 -14.63
C ILE A 104 0.02 -9.11 -14.08
N ASP A 105 1.17 -8.43 -13.95
CA ASP A 105 2.38 -8.97 -13.31
C ASP A 105 2.39 -8.74 -11.79
N LEU A 106 1.74 -7.68 -11.32
CA LEU A 106 1.68 -7.26 -9.93
C LEU A 106 0.23 -6.92 -9.53
N LEU A 107 -0.25 -7.54 -8.48
CA LEU A 107 -1.47 -7.18 -7.77
C LEU A 107 -1.09 -6.47 -6.46
N MET A 108 -1.46 -5.21 -6.34
CA MET A 108 -1.48 -4.48 -5.08
C MET A 108 -2.90 -4.53 -4.51
N LEU A 109 -3.04 -4.82 -3.23
CA LEU A 109 -4.35 -5.07 -2.61
C LEU A 109 -4.46 -4.39 -1.25
N GLN A 110 -5.50 -3.58 -1.08
CA GLN A 110 -6.01 -3.15 0.21
C GLN A 110 -7.29 -3.95 0.51
N ALA A 111 -7.25 -4.86 1.48
CA ALA A 111 -8.35 -5.79 1.72
C ALA A 111 -9.48 -5.14 2.55
N ILE A 112 -10.73 -5.32 2.13
CA ILE A 112 -11.92 -4.99 2.94
C ILE A 112 -12.10 -6.04 4.04
N SER A 113 -11.99 -7.32 3.68
CA SER A 113 -12.08 -8.45 4.59
C SER A 113 -10.86 -9.34 4.47
N PRO A 114 -10.11 -9.56 5.57
CA PRO A 114 -8.91 -10.40 5.58
C PRO A 114 -9.14 -11.82 5.07
N ASP A 115 -10.31 -12.40 5.36
CA ASP A 115 -10.66 -13.79 4.99
C ASP A 115 -11.22 -13.89 3.58
N ALA A 116 -12.08 -12.95 3.19
CA ALA A 116 -12.83 -13.06 1.93
C ALA A 116 -11.94 -12.94 0.68
N VAL A 117 -10.79 -12.25 0.78
CA VAL A 117 -9.86 -12.08 -0.34
C VAL A 117 -8.87 -13.24 -0.50
N VAL A 118 -8.80 -14.16 0.46
CA VAL A 118 -7.83 -15.28 0.43
C VAL A 118 -7.92 -16.10 -0.86
N PRO A 119 -9.11 -16.56 -1.33
CA PRO A 119 -9.18 -17.37 -2.54
C PRO A 119 -8.68 -16.66 -3.80
N VAL A 120 -8.91 -15.34 -3.93
CA VAL A 120 -8.44 -14.58 -5.11
C VAL A 120 -6.96 -14.24 -5.04
N ILE A 121 -6.38 -14.12 -3.83
CA ILE A 121 -4.93 -14.02 -3.63
C ILE A 121 -4.26 -15.33 -4.07
N GLU A 122 -4.78 -16.48 -3.63
CA GLU A 122 -4.27 -17.80 -4.00
C GLU A 122 -4.37 -18.05 -5.51
N ASP A 123 -5.46 -17.62 -6.15
CA ASP A 123 -5.61 -17.69 -7.61
C ASP A 123 -4.55 -16.82 -8.32
N ALA A 124 -4.34 -15.58 -7.90
CA ALA A 124 -3.30 -14.71 -8.42
C ALA A 124 -1.91 -15.34 -8.28
N LYS A 125 -1.58 -15.87 -7.10
CA LYS A 125 -0.31 -16.56 -6.85
C LYS A 125 -0.13 -17.79 -7.73
N SER A 126 -1.17 -18.60 -7.92
CA SER A 126 -1.14 -19.79 -8.77
C SER A 126 -0.81 -19.48 -10.26
N LYS A 127 -1.12 -18.26 -10.70
CA LYS A 127 -0.84 -17.72 -12.03
C LYS A 127 0.51 -17.01 -12.14
N GLY A 128 1.29 -16.99 -11.05
CA GLY A 128 2.62 -16.36 -11.01
C GLY A 128 2.58 -14.84 -10.86
N ILE A 129 1.43 -14.27 -10.50
CA ILE A 129 1.29 -12.84 -10.21
C ILE A 129 1.97 -12.53 -8.88
N THR A 130 2.78 -11.48 -8.85
CA THR A 130 3.33 -10.94 -7.60
C THR A 130 2.21 -10.27 -6.82
N VAL A 131 2.07 -10.58 -5.53
CA VAL A 131 1.02 -10.00 -4.67
C VAL A 131 1.64 -9.17 -3.57
N VAL A 132 1.21 -7.91 -3.46
CA VAL A 132 1.59 -6.98 -2.39
C VAL A 132 0.35 -6.52 -1.66
N THR A 133 0.25 -6.84 -0.37
CA THR A 133 -0.83 -6.32 0.48
C THR A 133 -0.47 -4.94 1.04
N CYS A 134 -1.43 -4.05 1.08
CA CYS A 134 -1.25 -2.67 1.53
C CYS A 134 -2.27 -2.35 2.62
N VAL A 135 -1.84 -1.62 3.65
CA VAL A 135 -2.69 -1.04 4.71
C VAL A 135 -3.37 -2.09 5.57
N SER A 136 -4.23 -2.94 5.01
CA SER A 136 -5.02 -3.94 5.73
C SER A 136 -4.36 -5.31 5.71
N PRO A 137 -4.40 -6.08 6.80
CA PRO A 137 -3.90 -7.45 6.84
C PRO A 137 -4.78 -8.40 6.01
N VAL A 138 -4.23 -9.56 5.66
CA VAL A 138 -4.94 -10.69 5.05
C VAL A 138 -4.65 -11.97 5.83
N ASN A 139 -5.59 -12.90 5.89
CA ASN A 139 -5.46 -14.15 6.65
C ASN A 139 -4.85 -15.29 5.80
N THR A 140 -3.78 -14.97 5.08
CA THR A 140 -2.95 -15.93 4.33
C THR A 140 -1.51 -15.45 4.31
N ASP A 141 -0.56 -16.36 4.11
CA ASP A 141 0.85 -16.05 3.86
C ASP A 141 1.22 -16.05 2.35
N GLN A 142 0.22 -16.22 1.47
CA GLN A 142 0.38 -16.30 0.02
C GLN A 142 0.53 -14.92 -0.63
N TYR A 143 1.40 -14.07 -0.09
CA TYR A 143 1.80 -12.79 -0.69
C TYR A 143 3.32 -12.62 -0.66
N ASP A 144 3.85 -11.76 -1.52
CA ASP A 144 5.29 -11.55 -1.65
C ASP A 144 5.81 -10.44 -0.74
N ALA A 145 4.97 -9.44 -0.46
CA ALA A 145 5.29 -8.36 0.47
C ALA A 145 4.02 -7.78 1.09
N SER A 146 4.18 -7.17 2.27
CA SER A 146 3.12 -6.41 2.94
C SER A 146 3.66 -5.05 3.39
N VAL A 147 2.89 -4.01 3.11
CA VAL A 147 3.20 -2.63 3.51
C VAL A 147 2.02 -2.09 4.31
N SER A 148 2.15 -2.05 5.62
CA SER A 148 1.10 -1.56 6.52
C SER A 148 1.69 -0.82 7.71
N ALA A 149 0.91 0.09 8.28
CA ALA A 149 1.13 0.57 9.63
C ALA A 149 0.60 -0.49 10.63
N LYS A 150 1.14 -0.49 11.84
CA LYS A 150 0.56 -1.27 12.94
C LYS A 150 -0.59 -0.48 13.54
N ASP A 151 -1.81 -0.79 13.14
CA ASP A 151 -3.01 -0.07 13.57
C ASP A 151 -3.20 -0.07 15.09
N GLN A 152 -2.86 -1.16 15.77
CA GLN A 152 -2.87 -1.23 17.23
C GLN A 152 -1.88 -0.24 17.87
N ASP A 153 -0.66 -0.12 17.33
CA ASP A 153 0.32 0.88 17.77
C ASP A 153 -0.17 2.31 17.52
N PHE A 154 -0.86 2.54 16.39
CA PHE A 154 -1.48 3.85 16.12
C PHE A 154 -2.49 4.22 17.20
N GLY A 155 -3.39 3.31 17.55
CA GLY A 155 -4.37 3.51 18.62
C GLY A 155 -3.71 3.78 19.96
N ARG A 156 -2.73 2.94 20.31
CA ARG A 156 -1.98 3.03 21.57
C ARG A 156 -1.25 4.37 21.72
N VAL A 157 -0.42 4.74 20.73
CA VAL A 157 0.38 5.98 20.79
C VAL A 157 -0.48 7.23 20.87
N GLY A 158 -1.59 7.29 20.11
CA GLY A 158 -2.51 8.42 20.18
C GLY A 158 -3.21 8.53 21.55
N MET A 159 -3.58 7.38 22.14
CA MET A 159 -4.22 7.38 23.46
C MET A 159 -3.22 7.63 24.59
N GLU A 160 -1.98 7.14 24.51
CA GLU A 160 -0.90 7.45 25.45
C GLU A 160 -0.70 8.96 25.55
N TRP A 161 -0.55 9.63 24.39
CA TRP A 161 -0.40 11.07 24.33
C TRP A 161 -1.60 11.79 24.97
N LEU A 162 -2.84 11.39 24.64
CA LEU A 162 -4.04 12.00 25.22
C LEU A 162 -4.11 11.81 26.73
N ALA A 163 -3.80 10.60 27.21
CA ALA A 163 -3.79 10.29 28.64
C ALA A 163 -2.75 11.13 29.41
N GLU A 164 -1.56 11.31 28.84
CA GLU A 164 -0.50 12.15 29.43
C GLU A 164 -0.92 13.63 29.48
N GLU A 165 -1.47 14.20 28.41
CA GLU A 165 -1.94 15.57 28.34
C GLU A 165 -3.08 15.84 29.33
N MET A 166 -3.95 14.86 29.57
CA MET A 166 -5.03 14.94 30.57
C MET A 166 -4.55 14.70 31.99
N GLY A 167 -3.28 14.38 32.22
CA GLY A 167 -2.74 14.05 33.55
C GLY A 167 -3.31 12.75 34.12
N GLY A 168 -3.65 11.79 33.25
CA GLY A 168 -4.09 10.44 33.60
C GLY A 168 -5.51 10.30 34.09
N LYS A 169 -6.35 11.32 33.98
CA LYS A 169 -7.74 11.30 34.46
C LYS A 169 -8.64 12.22 33.63
N GLY A 170 -9.95 11.96 33.68
CA GLY A 170 -10.96 12.80 33.02
C GLY A 170 -11.92 11.97 32.16
N ASN A 171 -12.75 12.66 31.42
CA ASN A 171 -13.81 12.08 30.62
C ASN A 171 -13.47 12.23 29.13
N ILE A 172 -13.54 11.15 28.37
CA ILE A 172 -13.30 11.19 26.93
C ILE A 172 -14.50 10.64 26.15
N ILE A 173 -14.58 11.05 24.89
CA ILE A 173 -15.40 10.39 23.89
C ILE A 173 -14.49 9.81 22.79
N ILE A 174 -14.99 8.80 22.08
CA ILE A 174 -14.26 8.11 21.03
C ILE A 174 -15.04 8.16 19.72
N LEU A 175 -14.38 8.62 18.66
CA LEU A 175 -14.87 8.52 17.28
C LEU A 175 -14.16 7.38 16.59
N ASN A 176 -14.90 6.29 16.37
CA ASN A 176 -14.38 5.11 15.68
C ASN A 176 -14.48 5.27 14.17
N GLY A 177 -13.63 4.53 13.45
CA GLY A 177 -13.71 4.41 11.99
C GLY A 177 -14.92 3.58 11.56
N MET A 178 -14.75 2.77 10.52
CA MET A 178 -15.82 1.93 10.00
C MET A 178 -15.98 0.66 10.84
N ALA A 179 -17.20 0.36 11.25
CA ALA A 179 -17.49 -0.81 12.09
C ALA A 179 -17.07 -2.12 11.40
N GLY A 180 -16.31 -2.95 12.10
CA GLY A 180 -15.87 -4.26 11.63
C GLY A 180 -14.67 -4.25 10.68
N LEU A 181 -14.20 -3.09 10.25
CA LEU A 181 -12.95 -3.02 9.49
C LEU A 181 -11.76 -3.23 10.43
N SER A 182 -10.80 -4.08 10.02
CA SER A 182 -9.67 -4.51 10.86
C SER A 182 -8.89 -3.32 11.43
N SER A 183 -8.60 -2.30 10.61
CA SER A 183 -7.88 -1.11 11.08
C SER A 183 -8.61 -0.34 12.19
N ALA A 184 -9.95 -0.25 12.13
CA ALA A 184 -10.73 0.38 13.21
C ALA A 184 -10.71 -0.47 14.49
N VAL A 185 -10.87 -1.79 14.34
CA VAL A 185 -10.85 -2.75 15.47
C VAL A 185 -9.48 -2.72 16.16
N ASP A 186 -8.40 -2.80 15.39
CA ASP A 186 -7.04 -2.84 15.93
C ASP A 186 -6.64 -1.51 16.59
N ARG A 187 -6.98 -0.37 15.98
CA ARG A 187 -6.78 0.95 16.62
C ARG A 187 -7.52 1.06 17.94
N ARG A 188 -8.79 0.64 17.97
CA ARG A 188 -9.59 0.64 19.20
C ARG A 188 -9.02 -0.30 20.28
N ALA A 189 -8.44 -1.45 19.87
CA ALA A 189 -7.75 -2.34 20.80
C ALA A 189 -6.51 -1.67 21.41
N GLY A 190 -5.71 -0.96 20.63
CA GLY A 190 -4.59 -0.17 21.14
C GLY A 190 -5.00 0.92 22.12
N VAL A 191 -6.13 1.59 21.87
CA VAL A 191 -6.72 2.53 22.83
C VAL A 191 -7.06 1.85 24.14
N GLN A 192 -7.67 0.64 24.10
CA GLN A 192 -8.05 -0.09 25.30
C GLN A 192 -6.84 -0.47 26.15
N GLU A 193 -5.73 -0.88 25.56
CA GLU A 193 -4.49 -1.19 26.29
C GLU A 193 -4.01 -0.02 27.16
N VAL A 194 -4.18 1.21 26.69
CA VAL A 194 -3.82 2.42 27.46
C VAL A 194 -4.87 2.70 28.51
N LEU A 195 -6.16 2.64 28.18
CA LEU A 195 -7.23 2.87 29.14
C LEU A 195 -7.15 1.91 30.34
N ASP A 196 -6.71 0.68 30.13
CA ASP A 196 -6.52 -0.30 31.21
C ASP A 196 -5.43 0.12 32.20
N GLN A 197 -4.50 1.00 31.77
CA GLN A 197 -3.44 1.57 32.63
C GLN A 197 -3.85 2.88 33.32
N TYR A 198 -4.92 3.54 32.83
CA TYR A 198 -5.42 4.82 33.35
C TYR A 198 -6.90 4.70 33.80
N PRO A 199 -7.18 4.02 34.91
CA PRO A 199 -8.55 3.73 35.34
C PRO A 199 -9.37 4.98 35.70
N ASP A 200 -8.73 6.13 35.88
CA ASP A 200 -9.37 7.42 36.14
C ASP A 200 -9.77 8.16 34.86
N ILE A 201 -9.43 7.66 33.70
CA ILE A 201 -9.97 8.11 32.41
C ILE A 201 -11.23 7.31 32.08
N LYS A 202 -12.35 7.99 31.87
CA LYS A 202 -13.65 7.37 31.60
C LYS A 202 -14.09 7.64 30.17
N VAL A 203 -14.41 6.59 29.44
CA VAL A 203 -15.06 6.70 28.14
C VAL A 203 -16.55 6.91 28.37
N LEU A 204 -17.06 8.12 28.09
CA LEU A 204 -18.47 8.46 28.26
C LEU A 204 -19.34 7.94 27.11
N GLY A 205 -18.78 7.89 25.90
CA GLY A 205 -19.49 7.39 24.71
C GLY A 205 -18.55 7.16 23.55
N GLU A 206 -18.99 6.27 22.65
CA GLU A 206 -18.29 5.92 21.42
C GLU A 206 -19.29 5.90 20.27
N GLU A 207 -18.88 6.48 19.12
CA GLU A 207 -19.67 6.47 17.88
C GLU A 207 -18.82 6.07 16.70
N TYR A 208 -19.42 5.40 15.73
CA TYR A 208 -18.80 5.09 14.45
C TYR A 208 -19.10 6.20 13.45
N ALA A 209 -18.05 6.76 12.88
CA ALA A 209 -18.16 7.86 11.92
C ALA A 209 -17.54 7.55 10.57
N ASP A 210 -17.14 6.29 10.32
CA ASP A 210 -16.75 5.71 9.03
C ASP A 210 -15.67 6.49 8.28
N TRP A 211 -14.79 7.23 9.00
CA TRP A 211 -13.84 8.20 8.42
C TRP A 211 -14.48 9.24 7.50
N ASP A 212 -15.74 9.58 7.75
CA ASP A 212 -16.52 10.58 7.04
C ASP A 212 -16.69 11.84 7.90
N TYR A 213 -16.36 13.00 7.34
CA TYR A 213 -16.44 14.27 8.05
C TYR A 213 -17.84 14.61 8.54
N ALA A 214 -18.87 14.40 7.70
CA ALA A 214 -20.24 14.75 8.05
C ALA A 214 -20.78 13.84 9.18
N LYS A 215 -20.45 12.55 9.12
CA LYS A 215 -20.76 11.60 10.19
C LYS A 215 -20.00 11.91 11.46
N GLY A 216 -18.70 12.23 11.39
CA GLY A 216 -17.87 12.64 12.51
C GLY A 216 -18.43 13.87 13.21
N LYS A 217 -18.79 14.89 12.44
CA LYS A 217 -19.45 16.09 12.97
C LYS A 217 -20.74 15.75 13.69
N THR A 218 -21.63 14.98 13.08
CA THR A 218 -22.91 14.59 13.68
C THR A 218 -22.71 13.76 14.95
N ALA A 219 -21.80 12.79 14.94
CA ALA A 219 -21.47 11.98 16.10
C ALA A 219 -20.93 12.84 17.26
N THR A 220 -20.04 13.77 16.93
CA THR A 220 -19.49 14.71 17.93
C THR A 220 -20.56 15.61 18.53
N GLU A 221 -21.44 16.19 17.70
CA GLU A 221 -22.55 17.02 18.18
C GLU A 221 -23.48 16.24 19.12
N ASN A 222 -23.81 15.00 18.78
CA ASN A 222 -24.64 14.12 19.61
C ASN A 222 -23.97 13.80 20.96
N LEU A 223 -22.67 13.43 20.94
CA LEU A 223 -21.92 13.13 22.14
C LEU A 223 -21.75 14.36 23.05
N LEU A 224 -21.48 15.53 22.49
CA LEU A 224 -21.39 16.79 23.22
C LEU A 224 -22.74 17.20 23.86
N ALA A 225 -23.85 16.90 23.20
CA ALA A 225 -25.19 17.15 23.74
C ALA A 225 -25.55 16.16 24.87
N ALA A 226 -25.07 14.93 24.79
CA ALA A 226 -25.33 13.89 25.79
C ALA A 226 -24.43 14.02 27.03
N PHE A 227 -23.20 14.52 26.87
CA PHE A 227 -22.21 14.60 27.94
C PHE A 227 -21.61 16.00 28.02
N PRO A 228 -22.05 16.80 29.00
CA PRO A 228 -21.63 18.21 29.13
C PRO A 228 -20.19 18.41 29.60
N GLU A 229 -19.57 17.37 30.18
CA GLU A 229 -18.20 17.44 30.75
C GLU A 229 -17.31 16.42 30.00
N ILE A 230 -16.71 16.85 28.90
CA ILE A 230 -15.75 16.08 28.10
C ILE A 230 -14.41 16.82 28.19
N ASP A 231 -13.37 16.10 28.61
CA ASP A 231 -12.01 16.63 28.73
C ASP A 231 -11.15 16.30 27.50
N GLY A 232 -11.49 15.23 26.76
CA GLY A 232 -10.73 14.81 25.59
C GLY A 232 -11.57 14.05 24.55
N VAL A 233 -11.06 14.05 23.32
CA VAL A 233 -11.63 13.28 22.20
C VAL A 233 -10.51 12.45 21.60
N TRP A 234 -10.70 11.14 21.53
CA TRP A 234 -9.87 10.30 20.69
C TRP A 234 -10.59 9.99 19.38
N SER A 235 -9.89 10.21 18.25
CA SER A 235 -10.43 9.93 16.91
C SER A 235 -9.59 8.90 16.19
N CYS A 236 -10.24 7.90 15.58
CA CYS A 236 -9.62 6.84 14.79
C CYS A 236 -8.96 7.35 13.49
N GLY A 237 -9.21 8.58 13.10
CA GLY A 237 -8.59 9.22 11.92
C GLY A 237 -8.99 10.69 11.81
N GLY A 238 -8.13 11.50 11.20
CA GLY A 238 -8.30 12.95 11.09
C GLY A 238 -9.46 13.40 10.22
N ASP A 239 -9.99 12.53 9.34
CA ASP A 239 -11.13 12.88 8.48
C ASP A 239 -12.45 13.13 9.26
N MET A 240 -12.52 12.73 10.52
CA MET A 240 -13.73 12.84 11.37
C MET A 240 -13.71 14.02 12.33
N THR A 241 -12.63 14.81 12.36
CA THR A 241 -12.42 15.91 13.33
C THR A 241 -12.23 17.25 12.65
#